data_2c245cd9f6cc71271de23afd5ad81394
#
_entry.id   2c245cd9f6cc71271de23afd5ad81394
#
_cell.length_a   1.000
_cell.length_b   1.000
_cell.length_c   1.000
_cell.angle_alpha   90.00
_cell.angle_beta   90.00
_cell.angle_gamma   90.00
#
_symmetry.space_group_name_H-M   'P 1'
#
loop_
_entity.id
_entity.type
_entity.pdbx_description
1 polymer ?
#
loop_
_entity_poly.entity_id
_entity_poly.type
_entity_poly.pdbx_seq_one_letter_code
_entity_poly.pdbx_strand_id
1 'polypeptide(L)'
;MALINTIIGPSGTELIKHQIAAMLKTELENQKVLQEDTFPINVFVDRMVPIDKSEILVINVRFESLNPESINQHGSQENATFTIDTWAVSKQTSTKRGDLLSTNFRDKITFQIKAILQSNFYVTLGFVPGLIMSSNVQNIEPYEPNNNQDASFVSMARLNHNVRFYQDYKVWEGVEITNNLTNVKLSNTELGYKYELIN
;
A
#
# COMPACT_ATOMS: atom_id res chain seq x y z
N MET A 1 35.41 -12.33 -6.84
CA MET A 1 35.38 -10.88 -7.08
C MET A 1 33.95 -10.48 -7.30
N ALA A 2 33.41 -9.51 -6.54
CA ALA A 2 32.04 -9.05 -6.76
C ALA A 2 31.98 -8.26 -8.08
N LEU A 3 30.94 -8.49 -8.89
CA LEU A 3 30.73 -7.81 -10.16
C LEU A 3 29.82 -6.58 -10.05
N ILE A 4 28.96 -6.54 -9.01
CA ILE A 4 28.07 -5.41 -8.74
C ILE A 4 28.73 -4.55 -7.67
N ASN A 5 29.11 -3.33 -8.04
CA ASN A 5 29.78 -2.38 -7.16
C ASN A 5 28.88 -1.18 -6.78
N THR A 6 27.62 -1.21 -7.20
CA THR A 6 26.62 -0.18 -6.93
C THR A 6 25.60 -0.68 -5.91
N ILE A 7 24.99 0.26 -5.17
CA ILE A 7 23.94 -0.05 -4.20
C ILE A 7 22.69 -0.49 -4.97
N ILE A 8 22.18 -1.67 -4.65
CA ILE A 8 20.87 -2.12 -5.14
C ILE A 8 19.81 -1.39 -4.30
N GLY A 9 18.97 -0.60 -4.95
CA GLY A 9 17.88 0.13 -4.29
C GLY A 9 16.80 -0.79 -3.72
N PRO A 10 15.79 -0.21 -3.02
CA PRO A 10 14.67 -0.97 -2.49
C PRO A 10 13.86 -1.61 -3.62
N SER A 11 13.27 -2.76 -3.33
CA SER A 11 12.39 -3.45 -4.29
C SER A 11 11.08 -2.68 -4.49
N GLY A 12 10.44 -2.85 -5.65
CA GLY A 12 9.12 -2.29 -5.92
C GLY A 12 8.08 -2.75 -4.88
N THR A 13 8.15 -3.99 -4.42
CA THR A 13 7.26 -4.52 -3.37
C THR A 13 7.44 -3.81 -2.03
N GLU A 14 8.68 -3.47 -1.65
CA GLU A 14 8.96 -2.70 -0.44
C GLU A 14 8.38 -1.30 -0.53
N LEU A 15 8.64 -0.59 -1.63
CA LEU A 15 8.11 0.76 -1.85
C LEU A 15 6.58 0.79 -1.87
N ILE A 16 5.94 -0.16 -2.58
CA ILE A 16 4.48 -0.26 -2.67
C ILE A 16 3.87 -0.54 -1.30
N LYS A 17 4.43 -1.46 -0.53
CA LYS A 17 3.95 -1.80 0.81
C LYS A 17 3.95 -0.58 1.74
N HIS A 18 5.05 0.17 1.79
CA HIS A 18 5.15 1.39 2.59
C HIS A 18 4.20 2.47 2.11
N GLN A 19 4.02 2.62 0.80
CA GLN A 19 3.10 3.59 0.22
C GLN A 19 1.63 3.26 0.55
N ILE A 20 1.24 1.98 0.47
CA ILE A 20 -0.10 1.54 0.88
C ILE A 20 -0.34 1.90 2.36
N ALA A 21 0.61 1.61 3.24
CA ALA A 21 0.48 1.91 4.67
C ALA A 21 0.36 3.42 4.93
N ALA A 22 1.18 4.24 4.28
CA ALA A 22 1.15 5.70 4.41
C ALA A 22 -0.18 6.29 3.93
N MET A 23 -0.66 5.84 2.77
CA MET A 23 -1.94 6.24 2.19
C MET A 23 -3.10 5.87 3.11
N LEU A 24 -3.15 4.62 3.58
CA LEU A 24 -4.21 4.16 4.49
C LEU A 24 -4.20 4.94 5.80
N LYS A 25 -3.03 5.23 6.37
CA LYS A 25 -2.91 6.04 7.59
C LYS A 25 -3.50 7.42 7.38
N THR A 26 -3.13 8.11 6.29
CA THR A 26 -3.59 9.47 5.99
C THR A 26 -5.10 9.51 5.76
N GLU A 27 -5.62 8.62 4.91
CA GLU A 27 -7.04 8.64 4.55
C GLU A 27 -7.96 8.19 5.69
N LEU A 28 -7.55 7.19 6.47
CA LEU A 28 -8.34 6.74 7.61
C LEU A 28 -8.37 7.78 8.74
N GLU A 29 -7.27 8.50 8.97
CA GLU A 29 -7.29 9.64 9.91
C GLU A 29 -8.20 10.77 9.41
N ASN A 30 -8.23 11.04 8.11
CA ASN A 30 -9.16 11.97 7.51
C ASN A 30 -10.63 11.51 7.69
N GLN A 31 -10.92 10.22 7.40
CA GLN A 31 -12.26 9.64 7.60
C GLN A 31 -12.70 9.69 9.08
N LYS A 32 -11.78 9.46 9.99
CA LYS A 32 -12.02 9.60 11.43
C LYS A 32 -12.47 11.02 11.80
N VAL A 33 -11.80 12.05 11.27
CA VAL A 33 -12.20 13.45 11.50
C VAL A 33 -13.58 13.74 10.91
N LEU A 34 -13.85 13.32 9.68
CA LEU A 34 -15.12 13.53 8.99
C LEU A 34 -16.31 12.84 9.68
N GLN A 35 -16.05 11.73 10.37
CA GLN A 35 -17.08 10.94 11.08
C GLN A 35 -17.13 11.24 12.59
N GLU A 36 -16.35 12.20 13.08
CA GLU A 36 -16.26 12.57 14.48
C GLU A 36 -15.88 11.40 15.41
N ASP A 37 -15.15 10.41 14.84
CA ASP A 37 -14.66 9.27 15.60
C ASP A 37 -13.45 9.66 16.47
N THR A 38 -13.30 9.04 17.63
CA THR A 38 -12.26 9.41 18.63
C THR A 38 -11.20 8.32 18.87
N PHE A 39 -11.34 7.14 18.25
CA PHE A 39 -10.43 6.03 18.47
C PHE A 39 -9.07 6.23 17.76
N PRO A 40 -7.97 5.72 18.33
CA PRO A 40 -6.67 5.74 17.66
C PRO A 40 -6.63 4.75 16.51
N ILE A 41 -5.98 5.14 15.41
CA ILE A 41 -5.72 4.28 14.24
C ILE A 41 -4.23 3.99 14.19
N ASN A 42 -3.87 2.71 14.31
CA ASN A 42 -2.48 2.27 14.23
C ASN A 42 -2.27 1.48 12.94
N VAL A 43 -1.49 2.04 12.00
CA VAL A 43 -1.12 1.38 10.75
C VAL A 43 0.35 0.98 10.83
N PHE A 44 0.61 -0.29 10.63
CA PHE A 44 1.96 -0.88 10.66
C PHE A 44 2.29 -1.55 9.34
N VAL A 45 3.59 -1.71 9.12
CA VAL A 45 4.14 -2.51 8.03
C VAL A 45 4.86 -3.69 8.64
N ASP A 46 4.54 -4.92 8.20
CA ASP A 46 5.16 -6.17 8.63
C ASP A 46 5.24 -6.36 10.16
N ARG A 47 4.24 -5.90 10.88
CA ARG A 47 4.22 -6.10 12.33
C ARG A 47 4.08 -7.60 12.65
N MET A 48 5.05 -8.12 13.40
CA MET A 48 5.11 -9.52 13.86
C MET A 48 4.70 -9.67 15.33
N VAL A 49 4.67 -8.57 16.07
CA VAL A 49 4.36 -8.56 17.50
C VAL A 49 2.87 -8.75 17.73
N PRO A 50 2.43 -9.56 18.70
CA PRO A 50 1.03 -9.67 19.06
C PRO A 50 0.39 -8.31 19.37
N ILE A 51 -0.91 -8.22 19.13
CA ILE A 51 -1.68 -7.01 19.40
C ILE A 51 -1.84 -6.87 20.91
N ASP A 52 -1.54 -5.66 21.42
CA ASP A 52 -1.84 -5.34 22.79
C ASP A 52 -3.36 -5.12 22.97
N LYS A 53 -3.92 -5.62 24.09
CA LYS A 53 -5.34 -5.44 24.41
C LYS A 53 -5.77 -3.99 24.59
N SER A 54 -4.83 -3.08 24.77
CA SER A 54 -5.06 -1.64 24.79
C SER A 54 -5.25 -1.01 23.40
N GLU A 55 -4.84 -1.73 22.34
CA GLU A 55 -4.95 -1.26 20.96
C GLU A 55 -6.36 -1.55 20.44
N ILE A 56 -7.14 -0.51 20.22
CA ILE A 56 -8.53 -0.61 19.78
C ILE A 56 -8.62 -1.00 18.30
N LEU A 57 -7.75 -0.43 17.46
CA LEU A 57 -7.70 -0.69 16.03
C LEU A 57 -6.25 -0.79 15.56
N VAL A 58 -5.95 -1.90 14.93
CA VAL A 58 -4.64 -2.14 14.31
C VAL A 58 -4.84 -2.58 12.87
N ILE A 59 -4.09 -1.97 11.97
CA ILE A 59 -4.03 -2.32 10.55
C ILE A 59 -2.60 -2.68 10.24
N ASN A 60 -2.37 -3.85 9.63
CA ASN A 60 -1.04 -4.32 9.30
C ASN A 60 -0.95 -4.65 7.81
N VAL A 61 -0.09 -3.93 7.11
CA VAL A 61 0.17 -4.14 5.68
C VAL A 61 1.38 -5.04 5.54
N ARG A 62 1.22 -6.17 4.84
CA ARG A 62 2.28 -7.13 4.61
C ARG A 62 2.38 -7.50 3.14
N PHE A 63 3.59 -7.80 2.71
CA PHE A 63 3.83 -8.47 1.45
C PHE A 63 3.59 -9.98 1.62
N GLU A 64 2.84 -10.59 0.69
CA GLU A 64 2.49 -12.01 0.74
C GLU A 64 3.21 -12.81 -0.34
N SER A 65 3.09 -12.38 -1.59
CA SER A 65 3.67 -13.12 -2.71
C SER A 65 3.98 -12.22 -3.90
N LEU A 66 4.92 -12.69 -4.73
CA LEU A 66 5.30 -12.06 -5.98
C LEU A 66 5.32 -13.10 -7.09
N ASN A 67 4.63 -12.82 -8.19
CA ASN A 67 4.62 -13.66 -9.38
C ASN A 67 5.08 -12.83 -10.57
N PRO A 68 6.29 -13.06 -11.10
CA PRO A 68 6.74 -12.43 -12.34
C PRO A 68 5.86 -12.86 -13.52
N GLU A 69 5.34 -11.92 -14.30
CA GLU A 69 4.48 -12.22 -15.46
C GLU A 69 5.28 -12.21 -16.78
N SER A 70 6.16 -11.23 -16.93
CA SER A 70 7.06 -11.17 -18.08
C SER A 70 8.41 -10.62 -17.65
N ILE A 71 9.48 -11.23 -18.16
CA ILE A 71 10.85 -10.84 -17.83
C ILE A 71 11.56 -10.45 -19.12
N ASN A 72 12.23 -9.32 -19.13
CA ASN A 72 13.13 -8.88 -20.19
C ASN A 72 14.50 -8.48 -19.60
N GLN A 73 15.45 -8.11 -20.46
CA GLN A 73 16.82 -7.78 -20.02
C GLN A 73 16.91 -6.55 -19.10
N HIS A 74 15.86 -5.73 -19.04
CA HIS A 74 15.89 -4.45 -18.34
C HIS A 74 14.94 -4.39 -17.16
N GLY A 75 13.99 -5.32 -17.06
CA GLY A 75 13.03 -5.34 -15.98
C GLY A 75 11.98 -6.43 -16.16
N SER A 76 11.04 -6.48 -15.24
CA SER A 76 9.91 -7.41 -15.32
C SER A 76 8.59 -6.71 -15.03
N GLN A 77 7.53 -7.25 -15.59
CA GLN A 77 6.18 -7.02 -15.11
C GLN A 77 5.92 -8.00 -13.97
N GLU A 78 5.56 -7.49 -12.84
CA GLU A 78 5.40 -8.26 -11.63
C GLU A 78 3.99 -8.08 -11.06
N ASN A 79 3.47 -9.16 -10.51
CA ASN A 79 2.17 -9.20 -9.87
C ASN A 79 2.37 -9.58 -8.41
N ALA A 80 2.22 -8.61 -7.51
CA ALA A 80 2.39 -8.79 -6.08
C ALA A 80 1.05 -8.80 -5.36
N THR A 81 0.93 -9.69 -4.39
CA THR A 81 -0.18 -9.71 -3.44
C THR A 81 0.27 -9.14 -2.10
N PHE A 82 -0.48 -8.18 -1.60
CA PHE A 82 -0.32 -7.61 -0.27
C PHE A 82 -1.52 -8.00 0.58
N THR A 83 -1.28 -8.39 1.82
CA THR A 83 -2.32 -8.62 2.81
C THR A 83 -2.46 -7.41 3.72
N ILE A 84 -3.69 -7.00 3.95
CA ILE A 84 -4.03 -5.91 4.87
C ILE A 84 -4.92 -6.51 5.93
N ASP A 85 -4.33 -6.80 7.08
CA ASP A 85 -5.03 -7.37 8.22
C ASP A 85 -5.57 -6.22 9.09
N THR A 86 -6.86 -6.28 9.39
CA THR A 86 -7.56 -5.34 10.27
C THR A 86 -7.95 -6.06 11.55
N TRP A 87 -7.53 -5.55 12.70
CA TRP A 87 -7.92 -6.02 14.02
C TRP A 87 -8.70 -4.94 14.75
N ALA A 88 -9.92 -5.28 15.15
CA ALA A 88 -10.78 -4.42 15.95
C ALA A 88 -11.02 -5.07 17.31
N VAL A 89 -10.73 -4.33 18.37
CA VAL A 89 -10.89 -4.78 19.75
C VAL A 89 -11.99 -3.97 20.41
N SER A 90 -12.91 -4.65 21.10
CA SER A 90 -13.93 -3.98 21.90
C SER A 90 -14.12 -4.64 23.24
N LYS A 91 -14.74 -3.92 24.15
CA LYS A 91 -15.20 -4.41 25.45
C LYS A 91 -16.71 -4.46 25.50
N GLN A 92 -17.25 -5.43 26.21
CA GLN A 92 -18.69 -5.47 26.47
C GLN A 92 -19.10 -4.25 27.33
N THR A 93 -20.22 -3.66 26.97
CA THR A 93 -20.87 -2.60 27.79
C THR A 93 -22.17 -3.15 28.38
N SER A 94 -22.77 -2.41 29.33
CA SER A 94 -24.05 -2.78 29.92
C SER A 94 -25.22 -2.89 28.90
N THR A 95 -25.08 -2.23 27.75
CA THR A 95 -26.15 -2.13 26.73
C THR A 95 -25.82 -2.82 25.42
N LYS A 96 -24.55 -3.15 25.16
CA LYS A 96 -24.13 -3.75 23.88
C LYS A 96 -23.15 -4.88 24.09
N ARG A 97 -23.34 -5.95 23.31
CA ARG A 97 -22.43 -7.11 23.28
C ARG A 97 -21.11 -6.71 22.66
N GLY A 98 -20.00 -7.12 23.26
CA GLY A 98 -18.65 -6.79 22.82
C GLY A 98 -18.29 -7.42 21.46
N ASP A 99 -18.74 -8.65 21.19
CA ASP A 99 -18.54 -9.35 19.91
C ASP A 99 -19.19 -8.56 18.75
N LEU A 100 -20.45 -8.11 18.92
CA LEU A 100 -21.14 -7.31 17.92
C LEU A 100 -20.45 -5.96 17.67
N LEU A 101 -19.94 -5.34 18.72
CA LEU A 101 -19.24 -4.05 18.60
C LEU A 101 -17.92 -4.21 17.83
N SER A 102 -17.12 -5.24 18.15
CA SER A 102 -15.85 -5.49 17.44
C SER A 102 -16.09 -5.84 15.98
N THR A 103 -17.10 -6.68 15.69
CA THR A 103 -17.46 -7.09 14.33
C THR A 103 -17.91 -5.89 13.48
N ASN A 104 -18.83 -5.08 13.98
CA ASN A 104 -19.31 -3.90 13.26
C ASN A 104 -18.19 -2.89 13.02
N PHE A 105 -17.29 -2.74 13.99
CA PHE A 105 -16.17 -1.84 13.87
C PHE A 105 -15.14 -2.34 12.83
N ARG A 106 -14.78 -3.62 12.88
CA ARG A 106 -13.98 -4.28 11.86
C ARG A 106 -14.55 -4.08 10.45
N ASP A 107 -15.84 -4.35 10.27
CA ASP A 107 -16.50 -4.27 8.98
C ASP A 107 -16.52 -2.83 8.44
N LYS A 108 -16.81 -1.85 9.30
CA LYS A 108 -16.73 -0.42 8.98
C LYS A 108 -15.35 -0.06 8.43
N ILE A 109 -14.28 -0.39 9.15
CA ILE A 109 -12.91 -0.04 8.78
C ILE A 109 -12.46 -0.81 7.53
N THR A 110 -12.76 -2.09 7.43
CA THR A 110 -12.41 -2.90 6.27
C THR A 110 -13.09 -2.37 5.00
N PHE A 111 -14.34 -1.92 5.10
CA PHE A 111 -15.03 -1.26 3.98
C PHE A 111 -14.36 0.06 3.60
N GLN A 112 -13.95 0.89 4.57
CA GLN A 112 -13.21 2.13 4.31
C GLN A 112 -11.88 1.85 3.60
N ILE A 113 -11.10 0.86 4.07
CA ILE A 113 -9.85 0.43 3.44
C ILE A 113 -10.12 0.03 1.97
N LYS A 114 -11.13 -0.80 1.72
CA LYS A 114 -11.52 -1.19 0.37
C LYS A 114 -11.87 0.02 -0.50
N ALA A 115 -12.67 0.95 0.01
CA ALA A 115 -13.09 2.14 -0.72
C ALA A 115 -11.91 3.05 -1.07
N ILE A 116 -10.95 3.22 -0.16
CA ILE A 116 -9.72 3.98 -0.38
C ILE A 116 -8.89 3.33 -1.50
N LEU A 117 -8.60 2.02 -1.38
CA LEU A 117 -7.79 1.28 -2.34
C LEU A 117 -8.40 1.21 -3.75
N GLN A 118 -9.73 1.24 -3.86
CA GLN A 118 -10.47 1.22 -5.13
C GLN A 118 -10.84 2.62 -5.62
N SER A 119 -10.43 3.67 -4.91
CA SER A 119 -10.69 5.05 -5.31
C SER A 119 -9.90 5.41 -6.58
N ASN A 120 -10.53 6.18 -7.48
CA ASN A 120 -9.89 6.71 -8.67
C ASN A 120 -8.67 7.61 -8.37
N PHE A 121 -8.59 8.18 -7.17
CA PHE A 121 -7.44 8.96 -6.72
C PHE A 121 -6.18 8.12 -6.49
N TYR A 122 -6.35 6.82 -6.23
CA TYR A 122 -5.27 5.92 -5.87
C TYR A 122 -5.02 4.79 -6.87
N VAL A 123 -5.45 4.96 -8.13
CA VAL A 123 -5.20 3.98 -9.21
C VAL A 123 -3.71 3.66 -9.36
N THR A 124 -2.85 4.66 -9.20
CA THR A 124 -1.38 4.50 -9.25
C THR A 124 -0.75 4.37 -7.86
N LEU A 125 -1.54 4.26 -6.79
CA LEU A 125 -1.06 4.29 -5.40
C LEU A 125 -0.19 5.51 -5.06
N GLY A 126 -0.33 6.61 -5.82
CA GLY A 126 0.48 7.83 -5.68
C GLY A 126 1.85 7.77 -6.36
N PHE A 127 2.17 6.71 -7.08
CA PHE A 127 3.39 6.61 -7.89
C PHE A 127 3.25 7.32 -9.24
N VAL A 128 4.37 7.57 -9.88
CA VAL A 128 4.40 8.11 -11.25
C VAL A 128 3.65 7.20 -12.22
N PRO A 129 2.94 7.77 -13.21
CA PRO A 129 2.25 6.97 -14.22
C PRO A 129 3.20 6.01 -14.93
N GLY A 130 2.74 4.77 -15.15
CA GLY A 130 3.50 3.72 -15.81
C GLY A 130 4.23 2.76 -14.86
N LEU A 131 4.42 3.11 -13.58
CA LEU A 131 4.97 2.17 -12.61
C LEU A 131 3.91 1.14 -12.18
N ILE A 132 2.74 1.60 -11.76
CA ILE A 132 1.60 0.74 -11.40
C ILE A 132 0.71 0.56 -12.62
N MET A 133 0.49 -0.69 -13.03
CA MET A 133 -0.36 -1.05 -14.17
C MET A 133 -1.80 -1.31 -13.74
N SER A 134 -1.97 -1.97 -12.61
CA SER A 134 -3.28 -2.21 -12.00
C SER A 134 -3.16 -2.40 -10.50
N SER A 135 -4.22 -2.03 -9.80
CA SER A 135 -4.33 -2.13 -8.34
C SER A 135 -5.78 -2.50 -8.02
N ASN A 136 -5.99 -3.67 -7.40
CA ASN A 136 -7.34 -4.16 -7.12
C ASN A 136 -7.42 -5.01 -5.86
N VAL A 137 -8.53 -4.89 -5.15
CA VAL A 137 -8.88 -5.77 -4.03
C VAL A 137 -9.46 -7.07 -4.59
N GLN A 138 -8.84 -8.20 -4.27
CA GLN A 138 -9.27 -9.51 -4.74
C GLN A 138 -10.39 -10.10 -3.88
N ASN A 139 -10.16 -10.17 -2.57
CA ASN A 139 -11.12 -10.72 -1.61
C ASN A 139 -10.98 -10.08 -0.23
N ILE A 140 -11.99 -10.28 0.58
CA ILE A 140 -12.01 -9.93 2.00
C ILE A 140 -12.50 -11.14 2.76
N GLU A 141 -11.70 -11.60 3.71
CA GLU A 141 -11.99 -12.78 4.54
C GLU A 141 -12.08 -12.35 6.00
N PRO A 142 -13.28 -12.25 6.58
CA PRO A 142 -13.42 -12.06 8.01
C PRO A 142 -13.06 -13.38 8.73
N TYR A 143 -12.35 -13.27 9.84
CA TYR A 143 -12.07 -14.40 10.70
C TYR A 143 -12.00 -13.97 12.17
N GLU A 144 -12.25 -14.90 13.06
CA GLU A 144 -12.22 -14.68 14.49
C GLU A 144 -11.03 -15.44 15.07
N PRO A 145 -10.12 -14.77 15.78
CA PRO A 145 -9.07 -15.49 16.48
C PRO A 145 -9.68 -16.33 17.60
N ASN A 146 -9.18 -17.55 17.78
CA ASN A 146 -9.57 -18.45 18.89
C ASN A 146 -9.08 -17.88 20.23
N ASN A 147 -9.70 -16.80 20.72
CA ASN A 147 -9.39 -16.19 22.00
C ASN A 147 -10.50 -16.44 23.02
N ASN A 148 -10.48 -17.62 23.65
CA ASN A 148 -11.47 -18.00 24.65
C ASN A 148 -11.14 -17.56 26.10
N GLN A 149 -10.19 -16.65 26.32
CA GLN A 149 -9.69 -16.46 27.70
C GLN A 149 -9.73 -15.03 28.25
N ASP A 150 -10.21 -14.01 27.50
CA ASP A 150 -10.12 -12.63 27.96
C ASP A 150 -11.41 -11.83 27.77
N ALA A 151 -11.62 -10.88 28.68
CA ALA A 151 -12.77 -9.97 28.68
C ALA A 151 -12.85 -9.00 27.46
N SER A 152 -11.95 -9.12 26.50
CA SER A 152 -11.91 -8.33 25.27
C SER A 152 -12.30 -9.18 24.08
N PHE A 153 -13.16 -8.64 23.22
CA PHE A 153 -13.58 -9.28 21.97
C PHE A 153 -12.73 -8.74 20.82
N VAL A 154 -12.06 -9.65 20.13
CA VAL A 154 -11.24 -9.32 18.97
C VAL A 154 -11.90 -9.87 17.71
N SER A 155 -12.09 -9.01 16.73
CA SER A 155 -12.62 -9.36 15.42
C SER A 155 -11.60 -8.99 14.35
N MET A 156 -11.36 -9.89 13.39
CA MET A 156 -10.32 -9.72 12.40
C MET A 156 -10.88 -9.86 10.99
N ALA A 157 -10.26 -9.14 10.04
CA ALA A 157 -10.47 -9.35 8.62
C ALA A 157 -9.15 -9.24 7.88
N ARG A 158 -8.98 -10.08 6.88
CA ARG A 158 -7.89 -10.02 5.91
C ARG A 158 -8.42 -9.54 4.56
N LEU A 159 -7.79 -8.52 4.02
CA LEU A 159 -8.04 -8.03 2.69
C LEU A 159 -6.81 -8.35 1.84
N ASN A 160 -7.00 -9.07 0.74
CA ASN A 160 -5.96 -9.35 -0.24
C ASN A 160 -6.02 -8.31 -1.36
N HIS A 161 -4.93 -7.59 -1.53
CA HIS A 161 -4.76 -6.52 -2.49
C HIS A 161 -3.69 -6.90 -3.51
N ASN A 162 -4.08 -6.99 -4.76
CA ASN A 162 -3.19 -7.35 -5.86
C ASN A 162 -2.73 -6.09 -6.59
N VAL A 163 -1.43 -5.97 -6.80
CA VAL A 163 -0.81 -4.85 -7.51
C VAL A 163 0.10 -5.38 -8.61
N ARG A 164 -0.21 -4.98 -9.82
CA ARG A 164 0.63 -5.26 -10.99
C ARG A 164 1.48 -4.04 -11.29
N PHE A 165 2.80 -4.22 -11.36
CA PHE A 165 3.73 -3.11 -11.51
C PHE A 165 4.93 -3.50 -12.36
N TYR A 166 5.69 -2.50 -12.80
CA TYR A 166 6.95 -2.69 -13.50
C TYR A 166 8.12 -2.54 -12.54
N GLN A 167 9.00 -3.55 -12.51
CA GLN A 167 10.26 -3.53 -11.76
C GLN A 167 11.42 -3.40 -12.73
N ASP A 168 12.18 -2.31 -12.61
CA ASP A 168 13.43 -2.12 -13.34
C ASP A 168 14.58 -2.77 -12.57
N TYR A 169 15.34 -3.64 -13.24
CA TYR A 169 16.52 -4.30 -12.67
C TYR A 169 17.83 -3.65 -13.12
N LYS A 170 17.74 -2.56 -13.88
CA LYS A 170 18.96 -1.84 -14.26
C LYS A 170 19.64 -1.30 -13.01
N VAL A 171 20.83 -1.80 -12.77
CA VAL A 171 21.80 -1.13 -11.90
C VAL A 171 22.38 0.02 -12.72
N TRP A 172 21.81 1.21 -12.56
CA TRP A 172 22.29 2.38 -13.26
C TRP A 172 23.61 2.82 -12.64
N GLU A 173 24.70 2.76 -13.40
CA GLU A 173 25.79 3.69 -13.16
C GLU A 173 25.24 5.07 -13.51
N GLY A 174 24.96 5.87 -12.49
CA GLY A 174 24.37 7.19 -12.70
C GLY A 174 25.33 8.05 -13.52
N VAL A 175 25.02 8.23 -14.79
CA VAL A 175 25.61 9.31 -15.56
C VAL A 175 24.78 10.56 -15.22
N GLU A 176 25.39 11.47 -14.49
CA GLU A 176 24.81 12.77 -14.19
C GLU A 176 24.51 13.47 -15.52
N ILE A 177 23.23 13.61 -15.86
CA ILE A 177 22.83 14.40 -17.04
C ILE A 177 22.98 15.86 -16.65
N THR A 178 24.14 16.42 -16.94
CA THR A 178 24.42 17.82 -16.66
C THR A 178 23.75 18.80 -17.64
N ASN A 179 23.43 18.32 -18.86
CA ASN A 179 22.69 19.12 -19.84
C ASN A 179 21.92 18.23 -20.82
N ASN A 180 20.64 18.45 -20.97
CA ASN A 180 19.85 17.85 -22.04
C ASN A 180 19.27 18.94 -22.94
N LEU A 181 19.76 19.04 -24.18
CA LEU A 181 19.26 19.95 -25.22
C LEU A 181 18.41 19.13 -26.19
N THR A 182 17.10 19.21 -26.06
CA THR A 182 16.18 18.53 -26.97
C THR A 182 15.54 19.53 -27.93
N ASN A 183 15.81 19.37 -29.22
CA ASN A 183 15.15 20.15 -30.29
C ASN A 183 14.05 19.29 -30.92
N VAL A 184 12.79 19.68 -30.72
CA VAL A 184 11.65 19.02 -31.35
C VAL A 184 11.20 19.91 -32.53
N LYS A 185 11.30 19.36 -33.74
CA LYS A 185 10.83 20.01 -34.96
C LYS A 185 9.74 19.19 -35.61
N LEU A 186 8.65 19.83 -36.03
CA LEU A 186 7.58 19.17 -36.75
C LEU A 186 7.89 19.08 -38.28
N SER A 187 8.76 19.92 -38.75
CA SER A 187 9.29 19.89 -40.13
C SER A 187 10.70 20.49 -40.19
N ASN A 188 11.43 20.24 -41.29
CA ASN A 188 12.76 20.82 -41.48
C ASN A 188 12.78 22.34 -41.64
N THR A 189 11.63 22.97 -41.79
CA THR A 189 11.47 24.43 -42.01
C THR A 189 11.01 25.18 -40.77
N GLU A 190 10.63 24.47 -39.70
CA GLU A 190 10.17 25.10 -38.46
C GLU A 190 11.32 25.29 -37.46
N LEU A 191 11.26 26.39 -36.70
CA LEU A 191 12.25 26.70 -35.66
C LEU A 191 12.18 25.70 -34.46
N GLY A 192 11.08 24.97 -34.32
CA GLY A 192 10.88 23.96 -33.27
C GLY A 192 10.86 24.53 -31.85
N TYR A 193 10.63 23.66 -30.88
CA TYR A 193 10.72 24.01 -29.47
C TYR A 193 12.07 23.52 -28.90
N LYS A 194 12.75 24.42 -28.20
CA LYS A 194 14.00 24.15 -27.54
C LYS A 194 13.75 23.99 -26.02
N TYR A 195 14.03 22.82 -25.48
CA TYR A 195 13.97 22.59 -24.04
C TYR A 195 15.39 22.52 -23.49
N GLU A 196 15.67 23.33 -22.49
CA GLU A 196 16.94 23.36 -21.78
C GLU A 196 16.66 23.05 -20.30
N LEU A 197 17.14 21.91 -19.82
CA LEU A 197 17.13 21.57 -18.39
C LEU A 197 18.39 22.18 -17.78
N ILE A 198 18.22 23.24 -17.00
CA ILE A 198 19.27 23.85 -16.19
C ILE A 198 19.09 23.29 -14.79
N ASN A 199 20.09 22.55 -14.28
CA ASN A 199 20.18 22.13 -12.89
C ASN A 199 20.78 23.25 -12.03
#